data_fbcd9b47b806d627436814cf2c040ee0
#
_entry.id   fbcd9b47b806d627436814cf2c040ee0
#
_cell.length_a   1.000
_cell.length_b   1.000
_cell.length_c   1.000
_cell.angle_alpha   90.00
_cell.angle_beta   90.00
_cell.angle_gamma   90.00
#
_symmetry.space_group_name_H-M   'P 1'
#
loop_
_entity.id
_entity.type
_entity.pdbx_description
1 polymer ?
#
loop_
_entity_poly.entity_id
_entity_poly.type
_entity_poly.pdbx_seq_one_letter_code
_entity_poly.pdbx_strand_id
1 'polypeptide(L)'
;MGTKKYFFFDYDGTLAIPLTRNIPDSTRETLRLLEAQGHFVALATGRLQCNALDFIDSAGIRNVVSDGGNSVTVDGKLLWMRSLDLPPVKACLHRLDELGVPWAITTDNVPWRVSSNPDFATISGDYYLPTHYDANLDIEALTQVMKVYIPCATEDIPALVATGVLDDVPWVTYNSGALFVEPMNKDVGIRYLMDYFNAPYEDAVVFGDGKNDISMFCPGWTSIAMGNAVPALKERADYVTDACDQDGIYHACRHFGWI
;
A
#
# COMPACT_ATOMS: atom_id res chain seq x y z
N MET A 1 -8.53 7.37 31.61
CA MET A 1 -8.22 6.68 30.35
C MET A 1 -8.10 7.76 29.29
N GLY A 2 -7.03 7.76 28.48
CA GLY A 2 -6.87 8.71 27.39
C GLY A 2 -7.92 8.50 26.29
N THR A 3 -8.08 9.48 25.40
CA THR A 3 -8.97 9.36 24.24
C THR A 3 -8.49 8.20 23.36
N LYS A 4 -9.42 7.36 22.87
CA LYS A 4 -9.10 6.27 21.94
C LYS A 4 -8.53 6.87 20.65
N LYS A 5 -7.38 6.40 20.20
CA LYS A 5 -6.76 6.75 18.94
C LYS A 5 -6.84 5.59 17.94
N TYR A 6 -6.75 5.92 16.65
CA TYR A 6 -6.81 4.99 15.53
C TYR A 6 -5.48 5.05 14.78
N PHE A 7 -4.65 4.03 14.97
CA PHE A 7 -3.29 3.95 14.44
C PHE A 7 -3.26 3.22 13.12
N PHE A 8 -2.62 3.82 12.12
CA PHE A 8 -2.43 3.26 10.79
C PHE A 8 -0.94 3.27 10.47
N PHE A 9 -0.38 2.10 10.25
CA PHE A 9 1.04 1.93 9.98
C PHE A 9 1.26 1.42 8.55
N ASP A 10 2.17 2.05 7.81
CA ASP A 10 2.74 1.37 6.64
C ASP A 10 3.56 0.16 7.09
N TYR A 11 3.88 -0.74 6.15
CA TYR A 11 4.61 -1.97 6.48
C TYR A 11 6.11 -1.87 6.22
N ASP A 12 6.50 -1.72 4.92
CA ASP A 12 7.89 -1.81 4.49
C ASP A 12 8.65 -0.50 4.80
N GLY A 13 9.55 -0.50 5.77
CA GLY A 13 10.28 0.71 6.20
C GLY A 13 9.61 1.45 7.36
N THR A 14 8.43 0.99 7.78
CA THR A 14 7.70 1.51 8.95
C THR A 14 7.59 0.45 10.02
N LEU A 15 6.72 -0.57 9.87
CA LEU A 15 6.63 -1.68 10.81
C LEU A 15 7.79 -2.65 10.69
N ALA A 16 8.20 -2.96 9.46
CA ALA A 16 9.24 -3.93 9.16
C ALA A 16 10.46 -3.28 8.54
N ILE A 17 11.63 -3.83 8.89
CA ILE A 17 12.91 -3.43 8.29
C ILE A 17 12.92 -3.87 6.82
N PRO A 18 13.18 -2.96 5.85
CA PRO A 18 13.23 -3.28 4.44
C PRO A 18 14.15 -4.48 4.14
N LEU A 19 13.82 -5.25 3.10
CA LEU A 19 14.54 -6.44 2.63
C LEU A 19 14.46 -7.65 3.57
N THR A 20 14.61 -7.48 4.87
CA THR A 20 14.57 -8.59 5.85
C THR A 20 13.15 -8.98 6.23
N ARG A 21 12.20 -8.04 6.12
CA ARG A 21 10.82 -8.15 6.61
C ARG A 21 10.72 -8.47 8.10
N ASN A 22 11.79 -8.25 8.84
CA ASN A 22 11.79 -8.42 10.29
C ASN A 22 11.10 -7.23 10.94
N ILE A 23 10.13 -7.51 11.80
CA ILE A 23 9.49 -6.51 12.66
C ILE A 23 10.25 -6.52 13.98
N PRO A 24 10.83 -5.37 14.42
CA PRO A 24 11.54 -5.29 15.69
C PRO A 24 10.66 -5.69 16.88
N ASP A 25 11.25 -6.27 17.91
CA ASP A 25 10.52 -6.69 19.12
C ASP A 25 9.87 -5.49 19.84
N SER A 26 10.54 -4.33 19.85
CA SER A 26 10.00 -3.07 20.37
C SER A 26 8.73 -2.63 19.64
N THR A 27 8.71 -2.80 18.30
CA THR A 27 7.53 -2.51 17.47
C THR A 27 6.39 -3.46 17.84
N ARG A 28 6.63 -4.78 17.90
CA ARG A 28 5.60 -5.77 18.28
C ARG A 28 5.02 -5.48 19.65
N GLU A 29 5.87 -5.19 20.63
CA GLU A 29 5.43 -4.85 21.98
C GLU A 29 4.63 -3.54 21.99
N THR A 30 5.04 -2.55 21.21
CA THR A 30 4.31 -1.27 21.09
C THR A 30 2.89 -1.49 20.53
N LEU A 31 2.75 -2.27 19.45
CA LEU A 31 1.42 -2.60 18.90
C LEU A 31 0.54 -3.26 19.95
N ARG A 32 1.08 -4.25 20.68
CA ARG A 32 0.37 -4.93 21.77
C ARG A 32 -0.06 -3.98 22.89
N LEU A 33 0.80 -3.03 23.28
CA LEU A 33 0.50 -2.04 24.30
C LEU A 33 -0.60 -1.07 23.86
N LEU A 34 -0.55 -0.60 22.60
CA LEU A 34 -1.61 0.25 22.04
C LEU A 34 -2.97 -0.44 22.07
N GLU A 35 -3.05 -1.70 21.65
CA GLU A 35 -4.29 -2.48 21.73
C GLU A 35 -4.76 -2.71 23.15
N ALA A 36 -3.84 -3.02 24.07
CA ALA A 36 -4.15 -3.20 25.50
C ALA A 36 -4.70 -1.93 26.16
N GLN A 37 -4.35 -0.75 25.66
CA GLN A 37 -4.93 0.54 26.09
C GLN A 37 -6.24 0.88 25.40
N GLY A 38 -6.74 0.02 24.51
CA GLY A 38 -8.02 0.18 23.82
C GLY A 38 -7.96 0.99 22.54
N HIS A 39 -6.75 1.29 22.03
CA HIS A 39 -6.57 1.92 20.74
C HIS A 39 -6.90 0.94 19.60
N PHE A 40 -7.27 1.49 18.44
CA PHE A 40 -7.42 0.72 17.22
C PHE A 40 -6.09 0.69 16.47
N VAL A 41 -5.68 -0.47 15.97
CA VAL A 41 -4.44 -0.65 15.24
C VAL A 41 -4.72 -1.30 13.89
N ALA A 42 -4.22 -0.71 12.82
CA ALA A 42 -4.38 -1.20 11.46
C ALA A 42 -3.09 -1.04 10.63
N LEU A 43 -2.90 -1.95 9.68
CA LEU A 43 -1.92 -1.82 8.62
C LEU A 43 -2.50 -0.91 7.52
N ALA A 44 -1.66 -0.11 6.83
CA ALA A 44 -2.02 0.65 5.63
C ALA A 44 -0.99 0.40 4.52
N THR A 45 -1.33 -0.40 3.51
CA THR A 45 -0.37 -0.93 2.54
C THR A 45 -0.85 -0.81 1.08
N GLY A 46 0.10 -0.71 0.13
CA GLY A 46 -0.16 -0.85 -1.30
C GLY A 46 -0.39 -2.30 -1.77
N ARG A 47 -0.19 -3.29 -0.88
CA ARG A 47 -0.39 -4.71 -1.22
C ARG A 47 -1.86 -5.01 -1.42
N LEU A 48 -2.16 -5.98 -2.33
CA LEU A 48 -3.49 -6.54 -2.46
C LEU A 48 -3.96 -7.14 -1.14
N GLN A 49 -5.25 -7.08 -0.86
CA GLN A 49 -5.84 -7.57 0.39
C GLN A 49 -5.46 -9.04 0.66
N CYS A 50 -5.61 -9.92 -0.33
CA CYS A 50 -5.25 -11.34 -0.19
C CYS A 50 -3.76 -11.56 0.16
N ASN A 51 -2.87 -10.67 -0.29
CA ASN A 51 -1.43 -10.74 0.01
C ASN A 51 -1.06 -9.99 1.29
N ALA A 52 -1.93 -9.11 1.78
CA ALA A 52 -1.72 -8.38 3.02
C ALA A 52 -1.98 -9.27 4.25
N LEU A 53 -2.75 -10.36 4.11
CA LEU A 53 -3.09 -11.25 5.22
C LEU A 53 -1.86 -11.89 5.88
N ASP A 54 -0.86 -12.31 5.09
CA ASP A 54 0.38 -12.87 5.63
C ASP A 54 1.15 -11.87 6.52
N PHE A 55 1.05 -10.57 6.19
CA PHE A 55 1.68 -9.50 6.96
C PHE A 55 0.88 -9.16 8.22
N ILE A 56 -0.43 -9.26 8.16
CA ILE A 56 -1.33 -9.13 9.31
C ILE A 56 -0.92 -10.15 10.37
N ASP A 57 -0.80 -11.41 10.00
CA ASP A 57 -0.43 -12.48 10.91
C ASP A 57 0.97 -12.25 11.50
N SER A 58 1.94 -11.82 10.68
CA SER A 58 3.31 -11.58 11.14
C SER A 58 3.43 -10.42 12.13
N ALA A 59 2.58 -9.39 11.99
CA ALA A 59 2.54 -8.23 12.86
C ALA A 59 1.57 -8.39 14.05
N GLY A 60 0.72 -9.43 14.05
CA GLY A 60 -0.36 -9.61 15.02
C GLY A 60 -1.51 -8.62 14.86
N ILE A 61 -1.56 -7.87 13.76
CA ILE A 61 -2.61 -6.89 13.45
C ILE A 61 -3.78 -7.62 12.78
N ARG A 62 -5.02 -7.21 13.05
CA ARG A 62 -6.23 -7.84 12.49
C ARG A 62 -6.98 -6.94 11.49
N ASN A 63 -6.54 -5.71 11.36
CA ASN A 63 -7.19 -4.70 10.53
C ASN A 63 -6.23 -4.19 9.47
N VAL A 64 -6.73 -3.96 8.26
CA VAL A 64 -5.89 -3.45 7.18
C VAL A 64 -6.66 -2.56 6.22
N VAL A 65 -6.02 -1.47 5.84
CA VAL A 65 -6.30 -0.69 4.63
C VAL A 65 -5.30 -1.19 3.60
N SER A 66 -5.75 -1.89 2.57
CA SER A 66 -4.92 -2.50 1.53
C SER A 66 -5.24 -1.94 0.14
N ASP A 67 -4.61 -2.49 -0.91
CA ASP A 67 -4.78 -2.01 -2.29
C ASP A 67 -4.56 -0.49 -2.43
N GLY A 68 -3.55 0.04 -1.74
CA GLY A 68 -3.24 1.48 -1.77
C GLY A 68 -4.37 2.38 -1.28
N GLY A 69 -5.32 1.87 -0.48
CA GLY A 69 -6.48 2.58 0.03
C GLY A 69 -7.81 2.10 -0.55
N ASN A 70 -7.81 1.22 -1.54
CA ASN A 70 -9.02 0.74 -2.21
C ASN A 70 -9.64 -0.52 -1.58
N SER A 71 -9.13 -1.01 -0.46
CA SER A 71 -9.81 -2.05 0.31
C SER A 71 -9.62 -1.90 1.81
N VAL A 72 -10.60 -2.39 2.57
CA VAL A 72 -10.64 -2.30 4.03
C VAL A 72 -11.09 -3.61 4.63
N THR A 73 -10.29 -4.12 5.56
CA THR A 73 -10.57 -5.32 6.35
C THR A 73 -10.56 -4.97 7.84
N VAL A 74 -11.55 -5.44 8.58
CA VAL A 74 -11.64 -5.30 10.04
C VAL A 74 -11.84 -6.68 10.66
N ASP A 75 -11.06 -7.01 11.68
CA ASP A 75 -11.06 -8.32 12.35
C ASP A 75 -10.99 -9.51 11.37
N GLY A 76 -10.18 -9.36 10.31
CA GLY A 76 -10.01 -10.35 9.26
C GLY A 76 -11.15 -10.44 8.26
N LYS A 77 -12.21 -9.62 8.38
CA LYS A 77 -13.34 -9.58 7.46
C LYS A 77 -13.20 -8.43 6.47
N LEU A 78 -13.16 -8.73 5.17
CA LEU A 78 -13.23 -7.71 4.12
C LEU A 78 -14.57 -6.99 4.17
N LEU A 79 -14.56 -5.68 4.42
CA LEU A 79 -15.76 -4.84 4.49
C LEU A 79 -16.03 -4.15 3.16
N TRP A 80 -14.99 -3.74 2.46
CA TRP A 80 -15.09 -2.92 1.28
C TRP A 80 -13.86 -3.13 0.39
N MET A 81 -14.09 -3.12 -0.93
CA MET A 81 -13.06 -3.17 -1.96
C MET A 81 -13.58 -2.52 -3.24
N ARG A 82 -12.73 -1.82 -3.97
CA ARG A 82 -13.06 -1.24 -5.27
C ARG A 82 -11.92 -1.39 -6.26
N SER A 83 -12.30 -1.45 -7.54
CA SER A 83 -11.41 -1.43 -8.69
C SER A 83 -10.73 -0.07 -8.88
N LEU A 84 -9.65 -0.05 -9.64
CA LEU A 84 -9.18 1.14 -10.34
C LEU A 84 -10.27 1.68 -11.28
N ASP A 85 -10.17 2.96 -11.66
CA ASP A 85 -11.05 3.54 -12.67
C ASP A 85 -10.76 2.91 -14.04
N LEU A 86 -11.77 2.20 -14.59
CA LEU A 86 -11.58 1.37 -15.76
C LEU A 86 -11.27 2.13 -17.07
N PRO A 87 -11.95 3.24 -17.42
CA PRO A 87 -11.68 3.93 -18.66
C PRO A 87 -10.20 4.31 -18.86
N PRO A 88 -9.52 4.99 -17.93
CA PRO A 88 -8.10 5.32 -18.08
C PRO A 88 -7.21 4.07 -18.03
N VAL A 89 -7.56 3.05 -17.21
CA VAL A 89 -6.79 1.81 -17.17
C VAL A 89 -6.87 1.06 -18.50
N LYS A 90 -8.04 0.92 -19.09
CA LYS A 90 -8.20 0.29 -20.42
C LYS A 90 -7.40 1.03 -21.50
N ALA A 91 -7.46 2.38 -21.52
CA ALA A 91 -6.68 3.18 -22.43
C ALA A 91 -5.16 2.97 -22.24
N CYS A 92 -4.70 2.88 -20.99
CA CYS A 92 -3.31 2.57 -20.67
C CYS A 92 -2.91 1.19 -21.19
N LEU A 93 -3.74 0.14 -20.99
CA LEU A 93 -3.44 -1.22 -21.48
C LEU A 93 -3.35 -1.29 -23.00
N HIS A 94 -4.28 -0.67 -23.73
CA HIS A 94 -4.20 -0.59 -25.21
C HIS A 94 -2.93 0.13 -25.67
N ARG A 95 -2.57 1.19 -24.99
CA ARG A 95 -1.36 1.94 -25.32
C ARG A 95 -0.08 1.13 -25.06
N LEU A 96 -0.07 0.32 -23.98
CA LEU A 96 1.03 -0.61 -23.71
C LEU A 96 1.14 -1.67 -24.80
N ASP A 97 0.02 -2.21 -25.31
CA ASP A 97 0.00 -3.14 -26.43
C ASP A 97 0.56 -2.50 -27.71
N GLU A 98 0.15 -1.26 -28.04
CA GLU A 98 0.69 -0.50 -29.18
C GLU A 98 2.21 -0.28 -29.09
N LEU A 99 2.73 -0.09 -27.88
CA LEU A 99 4.15 0.09 -27.61
C LEU A 99 4.93 -1.24 -27.53
N GLY A 100 4.23 -2.38 -27.56
CA GLY A 100 4.83 -3.71 -27.39
C GLY A 100 5.38 -3.94 -25.98
N VAL A 101 4.87 -3.20 -24.98
CA VAL A 101 5.27 -3.33 -23.57
C VAL A 101 4.40 -4.39 -22.88
N PRO A 102 5.00 -5.48 -22.34
CA PRO A 102 4.24 -6.52 -21.70
C PRO A 102 3.60 -6.03 -20.40
N TRP A 103 2.39 -6.53 -20.11
CA TRP A 103 1.66 -6.21 -18.88
C TRP A 103 0.88 -7.42 -18.36
N ALA A 104 0.56 -7.38 -17.07
CA ALA A 104 -0.38 -8.30 -16.43
C ALA A 104 -1.30 -7.53 -15.50
N ILE A 105 -2.44 -8.11 -15.17
CA ILE A 105 -3.44 -7.51 -14.27
C ILE A 105 -3.90 -8.48 -13.20
N THR A 106 -4.33 -7.95 -12.06
CA THR A 106 -5.23 -8.63 -11.13
C THR A 106 -6.63 -8.07 -11.31
N THR A 107 -7.59 -8.95 -11.53
CA THR A 107 -9.00 -8.60 -11.79
C THR A 107 -9.90 -8.89 -10.60
N ASP A 108 -9.37 -9.49 -9.55
CA ASP A 108 -10.11 -9.83 -8.33
C ASP A 108 -9.15 -9.86 -7.13
N ASN A 109 -9.67 -10.12 -5.94
CA ASN A 109 -8.91 -10.34 -4.72
C ASN A 109 -8.32 -11.76 -4.69
N VAL A 110 -7.37 -12.01 -5.58
CA VAL A 110 -6.75 -13.33 -5.78
C VAL A 110 -5.23 -13.23 -5.80
N PRO A 111 -4.50 -14.26 -5.31
CA PRO A 111 -3.05 -14.21 -5.21
C PRO A 111 -2.36 -14.62 -6.54
N TRP A 112 -2.90 -14.21 -7.67
CA TRP A 112 -2.29 -14.37 -9.00
C TRP A 112 -2.68 -13.21 -9.91
N ARG A 113 -1.92 -13.05 -11.00
CA ARG A 113 -2.18 -12.09 -12.06
C ARG A 113 -2.39 -12.81 -13.39
N VAL A 114 -3.02 -12.14 -14.34
CA VAL A 114 -3.31 -12.66 -15.68
C VAL A 114 -2.62 -11.79 -16.72
N SER A 115 -2.05 -12.41 -17.74
CA SER A 115 -1.44 -11.73 -18.91
C SER A 115 -1.81 -12.42 -20.20
N SER A 116 -2.01 -11.65 -21.27
CA SER A 116 -2.12 -12.15 -22.65
C SER A 116 -0.76 -12.40 -23.29
N ASN A 117 0.33 -11.99 -22.65
CA ASN A 117 1.68 -12.26 -23.12
C ASN A 117 2.18 -13.60 -22.55
N PRO A 118 2.50 -14.62 -23.39
CA PRO A 118 2.92 -15.94 -22.92
C PRO A 118 4.26 -15.92 -22.18
N ASP A 119 5.11 -14.91 -22.45
CA ASP A 119 6.44 -14.79 -21.86
C ASP A 119 6.47 -13.90 -20.62
N PHE A 120 5.32 -13.34 -20.21
CA PHE A 120 5.25 -12.38 -19.11
C PHE A 120 5.88 -12.92 -17.82
N ALA A 121 5.57 -14.17 -17.44
CA ALA A 121 6.12 -14.81 -16.25
C ALA A 121 7.67 -14.89 -16.29
N THR A 122 8.23 -15.13 -17.47
CA THR A 122 9.70 -15.17 -17.67
C THR A 122 10.30 -13.76 -17.60
N ILE A 123 9.65 -12.77 -18.21
CA ILE A 123 10.11 -11.36 -18.25
C ILE A 123 10.08 -10.74 -16.86
N SER A 124 8.96 -10.89 -16.17
CA SER A 124 8.70 -10.26 -14.86
C SER A 124 9.16 -11.07 -13.67
N GLY A 125 9.33 -12.40 -13.84
CA GLY A 125 9.46 -13.34 -12.73
C GLY A 125 8.16 -13.49 -11.93
N ASP A 126 7.97 -14.66 -11.34
CA ASP A 126 6.77 -14.99 -10.52
C ASP A 126 7.03 -14.93 -9.01
N TYR A 127 8.11 -14.28 -8.61
CA TYR A 127 8.51 -14.19 -7.19
C TYR A 127 7.53 -13.41 -6.31
N TYR A 128 6.73 -12.52 -6.92
CA TYR A 128 5.73 -11.72 -6.19
C TYR A 128 4.34 -12.35 -6.28
N LEU A 129 3.89 -12.69 -7.49
CA LEU A 129 2.63 -13.34 -7.79
C LEU A 129 2.80 -14.28 -8.98
N PRO A 130 2.24 -15.49 -8.98
CA PRO A 130 2.19 -16.34 -10.16
C PRO A 130 1.39 -15.67 -11.28
N THR A 131 1.80 -15.92 -12.52
CA THR A 131 1.15 -15.39 -13.71
C THR A 131 0.39 -16.51 -14.43
N HIS A 132 -0.90 -16.29 -14.66
CA HIS A 132 -1.70 -17.13 -15.54
C HIS A 132 -1.72 -16.52 -16.95
N TYR A 133 -1.38 -17.32 -17.93
CA TYR A 133 -1.49 -16.93 -19.33
C TYR A 133 -2.91 -17.13 -19.84
N ASP A 134 -3.51 -16.10 -20.45
CA ASP A 134 -4.79 -16.17 -21.14
C ASP A 134 -4.71 -15.45 -22.48
N ALA A 135 -4.63 -16.24 -23.57
CA ALA A 135 -4.60 -15.73 -24.94
C ALA A 135 -5.89 -14.98 -25.35
N ASN A 136 -6.99 -15.17 -24.63
CA ASN A 136 -8.27 -14.55 -24.92
C ASN A 136 -8.59 -13.37 -23.97
N LEU A 137 -7.60 -12.88 -23.21
CA LEU A 137 -7.78 -11.73 -22.34
C LEU A 137 -8.20 -10.51 -23.16
N ASP A 138 -9.45 -10.11 -23.01
CA ASP A 138 -10.05 -8.98 -23.73
C ASP A 138 -10.16 -7.77 -22.81
N ILE A 139 -9.42 -6.72 -23.14
CA ILE A 139 -9.40 -5.46 -22.37
C ILE A 139 -10.80 -4.85 -22.28
N GLU A 140 -11.59 -4.92 -23.38
CA GLU A 140 -12.93 -4.32 -23.38
C GLU A 140 -13.93 -5.09 -22.51
N ALA A 141 -13.73 -6.39 -22.34
CA ALA A 141 -14.54 -7.22 -21.46
C ALA A 141 -14.23 -7.05 -19.96
N LEU A 142 -13.14 -6.35 -19.59
CA LEU A 142 -12.78 -6.13 -18.20
C LEU A 142 -13.86 -5.31 -17.48
N THR A 143 -14.34 -5.83 -16.37
CA THR A 143 -15.32 -5.19 -15.48
C THR A 143 -14.69 -4.61 -14.22
N GLN A 144 -13.47 -5.06 -13.88
CA GLN A 144 -12.66 -4.54 -12.78
C GLN A 144 -11.18 -4.85 -12.99
N VAL A 145 -10.32 -3.98 -12.49
CA VAL A 145 -8.86 -4.14 -12.44
C VAL A 145 -8.38 -3.60 -11.10
N MET A 146 -7.72 -4.43 -10.29
CA MET A 146 -7.21 -4.02 -8.98
C MET A 146 -5.81 -3.44 -9.09
N LYS A 147 -4.99 -4.00 -9.98
CA LYS A 147 -3.60 -3.59 -10.19
C LYS A 147 -3.13 -3.98 -11.59
N VAL A 148 -2.27 -3.14 -12.20
CA VAL A 148 -1.53 -3.48 -13.41
C VAL A 148 -0.04 -3.61 -13.06
N TYR A 149 0.60 -4.62 -13.62
CA TYR A 149 2.01 -4.94 -13.47
C TYR A 149 2.72 -4.73 -14.80
N ILE A 150 3.72 -3.86 -14.82
CA ILE A 150 4.50 -3.53 -16.02
C ILE A 150 5.97 -3.78 -15.69
N PRO A 151 6.60 -4.86 -16.22
CA PRO A 151 8.03 -5.07 -16.09
C PRO A 151 8.76 -3.95 -16.83
N CYS A 152 9.57 -3.19 -16.11
CA CYS A 152 10.27 -2.04 -16.64
C CYS A 152 11.54 -1.82 -15.83
N ALA A 153 12.71 -1.91 -16.46
CA ALA A 153 13.95 -1.59 -15.78
C ALA A 153 13.96 -0.13 -15.34
N THR A 154 14.60 0.15 -14.20
CA THR A 154 14.56 1.50 -13.60
C THR A 154 15.07 2.58 -14.58
N GLU A 155 16.06 2.26 -15.39
CA GLU A 155 16.63 3.11 -16.43
C GLU A 155 15.68 3.41 -17.60
N ASP A 156 14.70 2.52 -17.85
CA ASP A 156 13.73 2.66 -18.96
C ASP A 156 12.44 3.41 -18.53
N ILE A 157 12.21 3.57 -17.24
CA ILE A 157 11.02 4.26 -16.73
C ILE A 157 10.86 5.68 -17.31
N PRO A 158 11.91 6.52 -17.37
CA PRO A 158 11.76 7.87 -17.95
C PRO A 158 11.31 7.84 -19.42
N ALA A 159 11.78 6.86 -20.19
CA ALA A 159 11.37 6.71 -21.60
C ALA A 159 9.91 6.28 -21.71
N LEU A 160 9.46 5.34 -20.88
CA LEU A 160 8.06 4.91 -20.83
C LEU A 160 7.13 6.06 -20.41
N VAL A 161 7.48 6.80 -19.36
CA VAL A 161 6.72 7.98 -18.90
C VAL A 161 6.62 9.04 -20.01
N ALA A 162 7.70 9.28 -20.76
CA ALA A 162 7.71 10.26 -21.84
C ALA A 162 6.74 9.91 -23.00
N THR A 163 6.25 8.66 -23.10
CA THR A 163 5.22 8.28 -24.08
C THR A 163 3.82 8.77 -23.72
N GLY A 164 3.60 9.24 -22.48
CA GLY A 164 2.30 9.64 -21.97
C GLY A 164 1.36 8.48 -21.61
N VAL A 165 1.84 7.23 -21.67
CA VAL A 165 1.01 6.03 -21.41
C VAL A 165 0.49 5.97 -19.97
N LEU A 166 1.13 6.67 -19.04
CA LEU A 166 0.82 6.67 -17.61
C LEU A 166 0.13 7.95 -17.12
N ASP A 167 -0.15 8.93 -18.01
CA ASP A 167 -0.59 10.27 -17.60
C ASP A 167 -1.94 10.27 -16.86
N ASP A 168 -2.84 9.36 -17.21
CA ASP A 168 -4.20 9.32 -16.67
C ASP A 168 -4.42 8.22 -15.62
N VAL A 169 -3.36 7.52 -15.21
CA VAL A 169 -3.43 6.44 -14.22
C VAL A 169 -2.49 6.69 -13.04
N PRO A 170 -2.88 6.32 -11.81
CA PRO A 170 -1.96 6.38 -10.67
C PRO A 170 -0.91 5.27 -10.80
N TRP A 171 0.36 5.63 -10.70
CA TRP A 171 1.44 4.66 -10.83
C TRP A 171 2.56 4.87 -9.81
N VAL A 172 3.26 3.80 -9.50
CA VAL A 172 4.39 3.79 -8.57
C VAL A 172 5.44 2.79 -9.04
N THR A 173 6.68 3.03 -8.65
CA THR A 173 7.79 2.09 -8.79
C THR A 173 8.33 1.71 -7.42
N TYR A 174 8.70 0.45 -7.31
CA TYR A 174 9.44 -0.07 -6.17
C TYR A 174 10.82 -0.53 -6.64
N ASN A 175 11.72 -0.82 -5.72
CA ASN A 175 13.11 -1.26 -6.02
C ASN A 175 13.17 -2.67 -6.66
N SER A 176 12.18 -3.04 -7.45
CA SER A 176 12.01 -4.38 -8.01
C SER A 176 12.16 -4.48 -9.52
N GLY A 177 12.51 -3.38 -10.23
CA GLY A 177 12.54 -3.37 -11.69
C GLY A 177 11.14 -3.55 -12.30
N ALA A 178 10.12 -3.02 -11.66
CA ALA A 178 8.74 -3.06 -12.13
C ALA A 178 8.02 -1.75 -11.82
N LEU A 179 7.08 -1.40 -12.69
CA LEU A 179 6.14 -0.31 -12.52
C LEU A 179 4.75 -0.90 -12.27
N PHE A 180 4.02 -0.28 -11.38
CA PHE A 180 2.67 -0.71 -11.02
C PHE A 180 1.68 0.43 -11.27
N VAL A 181 0.56 0.14 -11.93
CA VAL A 181 -0.62 1.01 -11.84
C VAL A 181 -1.44 0.49 -10.67
N GLU A 182 -1.48 1.29 -9.62
CA GLU A 182 -2.16 0.97 -8.36
C GLU A 182 -2.66 2.23 -7.65
N PRO A 183 -3.70 2.13 -6.81
CA PRO A 183 -4.15 3.27 -6.03
C PRO A 183 -3.04 3.80 -5.11
N MET A 184 -2.96 5.13 -4.99
CA MET A 184 -2.02 5.83 -4.12
C MET A 184 -2.77 6.75 -3.13
N ASN A 185 -3.88 6.28 -2.63
CA ASN A 185 -4.83 7.05 -1.82
C ASN A 185 -5.21 6.31 -0.54
N LYS A 186 -4.18 5.89 0.23
CA LYS A 186 -4.37 5.20 1.52
C LYS A 186 -5.32 5.95 2.46
N ASP A 187 -5.35 7.28 2.37
CA ASP A 187 -6.27 8.13 3.13
C ASP A 187 -7.75 7.80 2.90
N VAL A 188 -8.13 7.35 1.70
CA VAL A 188 -9.52 6.98 1.39
C VAL A 188 -9.98 5.79 2.25
N GLY A 189 -9.17 4.74 2.32
CA GLY A 189 -9.47 3.59 3.17
C GLY A 189 -9.44 3.93 4.67
N ILE A 190 -8.54 4.83 5.09
CA ILE A 190 -8.49 5.31 6.47
C ILE A 190 -9.75 6.11 6.81
N ARG A 191 -10.17 7.05 5.94
CA ARG A 191 -11.44 7.80 6.12
C ARG A 191 -12.63 6.87 6.20
N TYR A 192 -12.69 5.86 5.33
CA TYR A 192 -13.74 4.85 5.40
C TYR A 192 -13.80 4.18 6.80
N LEU A 193 -12.64 3.83 7.39
CA LEU A 193 -12.60 3.26 8.73
C LEU A 193 -12.99 4.25 9.82
N MET A 194 -12.54 5.50 9.74
CA MET A 194 -12.93 6.54 10.70
C MET A 194 -14.45 6.76 10.66
N ASP A 195 -15.05 6.82 9.48
CA ASP A 195 -16.50 6.94 9.31
C ASP A 195 -17.24 5.68 9.80
N TYR A 196 -16.73 4.48 9.48
CA TYR A 196 -17.29 3.21 9.93
C TYR A 196 -17.37 3.10 11.45
N PHE A 197 -16.36 3.61 12.16
CA PHE A 197 -16.33 3.65 13.62
C PHE A 197 -16.98 4.92 14.22
N ASN A 198 -17.48 5.83 13.38
CA ASN A 198 -17.97 7.15 13.80
C ASN A 198 -16.95 7.89 14.68
N ALA A 199 -15.67 7.81 14.29
CA ALA A 199 -14.53 8.33 15.01
C ALA A 199 -14.14 9.73 14.46
N PRO A 200 -13.78 10.69 15.33
CA PRO A 200 -13.25 11.98 14.90
C PRO A 200 -11.94 11.83 14.11
N TYR A 201 -11.78 12.56 13.02
CA TYR A 201 -10.56 12.48 12.19
C TYR A 201 -9.29 12.92 12.94
N GLU A 202 -9.39 13.79 13.92
CA GLU A 202 -8.28 14.19 14.82
C GLU A 202 -7.78 13.05 15.72
N ASP A 203 -8.50 11.93 15.77
CA ASP A 203 -8.07 10.74 16.50
C ASP A 203 -7.30 9.77 15.61
N ALA A 204 -7.15 10.05 14.30
CA ALA A 204 -6.31 9.28 13.40
C ALA A 204 -4.83 9.60 13.63
N VAL A 205 -4.01 8.57 13.73
CA VAL A 205 -2.55 8.64 13.83
C VAL A 205 -1.95 7.77 12.72
N VAL A 206 -1.09 8.34 11.89
CA VAL A 206 -0.50 7.65 10.74
C VAL A 206 1.01 7.60 10.83
N PHE A 207 1.60 6.46 10.46
CA PHE A 207 3.03 6.25 10.39
C PHE A 207 3.41 5.81 8.98
N GLY A 208 4.46 6.42 8.41
CA GLY A 208 4.93 6.08 7.08
C GLY A 208 6.36 6.49 6.81
N ASP A 209 6.93 5.99 5.71
CA ASP A 209 8.29 6.33 5.28
C ASP A 209 8.41 6.59 3.77
N GLY A 210 7.48 6.08 2.94
CA GLY A 210 7.54 6.11 1.49
C GLY A 210 6.74 7.24 0.82
N LYS A 211 6.92 7.37 -0.49
CA LYS A 211 6.13 8.31 -1.31
C LYS A 211 4.65 7.93 -1.37
N ASN A 212 4.35 6.64 -1.32
CA ASN A 212 2.99 6.08 -1.31
C ASN A 212 2.22 6.39 -0.02
N ASP A 213 2.91 6.90 1.02
CA ASP A 213 2.31 7.28 2.30
C ASP A 213 1.88 8.76 2.33
N ILE A 214 2.30 9.54 1.36
CA ILE A 214 2.01 10.98 1.32
C ILE A 214 0.52 11.27 1.46
N SER A 215 -0.34 10.43 0.89
CA SER A 215 -1.80 10.58 0.99
C SER A 215 -2.33 10.43 2.42
N MET A 216 -1.63 9.71 3.31
CA MET A 216 -2.02 9.57 4.72
C MET A 216 -1.68 10.81 5.56
N PHE A 217 -0.76 11.66 5.10
CA PHE A 217 -0.31 12.84 5.84
C PHE A 217 -1.28 14.02 5.59
N CYS A 218 -2.52 13.83 6.05
CA CYS A 218 -3.62 14.78 5.87
C CYS A 218 -3.69 15.79 7.01
N PRO A 219 -4.07 17.06 6.73
CA PRO A 219 -4.34 18.03 7.79
C PRO A 219 -5.42 17.51 8.77
N GLY A 220 -5.18 17.71 10.06
CA GLY A 220 -6.08 17.29 11.12
C GLY A 220 -5.87 15.86 11.64
N TRP A 221 -5.01 15.06 11.02
CA TRP A 221 -4.50 13.79 11.57
C TRP A 221 -3.18 14.04 12.29
N THR A 222 -2.77 13.10 13.15
CA THR A 222 -1.39 13.12 13.67
C THR A 222 -0.51 12.29 12.75
N SER A 223 0.44 12.93 12.09
CA SER A 223 1.30 12.30 11.08
C SER A 223 2.74 12.14 11.57
N ILE A 224 3.24 10.92 11.55
CA ILE A 224 4.57 10.53 12.04
C ILE A 224 5.40 9.99 10.89
N ALA A 225 6.45 10.69 10.49
CA ALA A 225 7.42 10.18 9.54
C ALA A 225 8.52 9.39 10.27
N MET A 226 8.86 8.22 9.72
CA MET A 226 9.99 7.43 10.23
C MET A 226 11.32 8.14 9.94
N GLY A 227 12.34 7.87 10.75
CA GLY A 227 13.68 8.44 10.57
C GLY A 227 14.32 8.08 9.22
N ASN A 228 13.96 6.94 8.65
CA ASN A 228 14.34 6.51 7.30
C ASN A 228 13.41 7.02 6.19
N ALA A 229 12.40 7.84 6.51
CA ALA A 229 11.43 8.32 5.52
C ALA A 229 12.04 9.25 4.47
N VAL A 230 11.41 9.29 3.29
CA VAL A 230 11.79 10.21 2.21
C VAL A 230 11.63 11.68 2.65
N PRO A 231 12.47 12.61 2.16
CA PRO A 231 12.43 14.01 2.58
C PRO A 231 11.04 14.65 2.46
N ALA A 232 10.35 14.42 1.35
CA ALA A 232 9.02 14.96 1.09
C ALA A 232 7.95 14.54 2.11
N LEU A 233 8.10 13.37 2.76
CA LEU A 233 7.22 12.92 3.82
C LEU A 233 7.58 13.58 5.14
N LYS A 234 8.88 13.68 5.46
CA LYS A 234 9.37 14.36 6.67
C LYS A 234 8.95 15.84 6.73
N GLU A 235 8.94 16.51 5.58
CA GLU A 235 8.51 17.92 5.48
C GLU A 235 7.02 18.12 5.78
N ARG A 236 6.19 17.08 5.64
CA ARG A 236 4.75 17.11 5.88
C ARG A 236 4.34 16.57 7.24
N ALA A 237 5.24 15.90 7.93
CA ALA A 237 4.96 15.23 9.20
C ALA A 237 4.82 16.24 10.35
N ASP A 238 3.89 15.97 11.26
CA ASP A 238 3.81 16.67 12.54
C ASP A 238 4.98 16.30 13.45
N TYR A 239 5.52 15.09 13.29
CA TYR A 239 6.66 14.59 14.04
C TYR A 239 7.52 13.64 13.21
N VAL A 240 8.84 13.76 13.32
CA VAL A 240 9.80 12.82 12.75
C VAL A 240 10.41 12.01 13.89
N THR A 241 10.19 10.71 13.87
CA THR A 241 10.75 9.78 14.85
C THR A 241 12.07 9.16 14.37
N ASP A 242 12.62 8.20 15.13
CA ASP A 242 13.80 7.44 14.71
C ASP A 242 13.46 6.43 13.59
N ALA A 243 14.48 5.81 13.00
CA ALA A 243 14.29 4.83 11.93
C ALA A 243 13.58 3.56 12.44
N CYS A 244 12.99 2.79 11.51
CA CYS A 244 12.25 1.58 11.84
C CYS A 244 13.10 0.49 12.53
N ASP A 245 14.43 0.49 12.29
CA ASP A 245 15.41 -0.39 12.94
C ASP A 245 16.04 0.22 14.20
N GLN A 246 15.57 1.41 14.62
CA GLN A 246 16.03 2.17 15.79
C GLN A 246 14.86 2.48 16.74
N ASP A 247 13.94 1.55 16.90
CA ASP A 247 12.79 1.66 17.80
C ASP A 247 11.86 2.86 17.56
N GLY A 248 11.84 3.41 16.32
CA GLY A 248 11.15 4.67 16.01
C GLY A 248 9.68 4.70 16.38
N ILE A 249 8.92 3.61 16.16
CA ILE A 249 7.49 3.54 16.55
C ILE A 249 7.34 3.60 18.07
N TYR A 250 8.17 2.86 18.80
CA TYR A 250 8.17 2.88 20.26
C TYR A 250 8.48 4.29 20.80
N HIS A 251 9.50 4.94 20.26
CA HIS A 251 9.89 6.30 20.69
C HIS A 251 8.78 7.32 20.42
N ALA A 252 8.14 7.28 19.25
CA ALA A 252 6.99 8.15 18.96
C ALA A 252 5.82 7.92 19.92
N CYS A 253 5.44 6.65 20.14
CA CYS A 253 4.33 6.33 21.04
C CYS A 253 4.61 6.76 22.49
N ARG A 254 5.85 6.66 22.93
CA ARG A 254 6.30 7.19 24.24
C ARG A 254 6.26 8.71 24.28
N HIS A 255 6.74 9.38 23.22
CA HIS A 255 6.75 10.84 23.12
C HIS A 255 5.35 11.45 23.28
N PHE A 256 4.36 10.85 22.64
CA PHE A 256 2.96 11.31 22.71
C PHE A 256 2.17 10.75 23.91
N GLY A 257 2.77 9.86 24.72
CA GLY A 257 2.11 9.28 25.90
C GLY A 257 0.98 8.29 25.57
N TRP A 258 1.08 7.61 24.41
CA TRP A 258 0.09 6.58 24.02
C TRP A 258 0.38 5.21 24.62
N ILE A 259 1.62 5.01 25.13
CA ILE A 259 2.08 3.82 25.87
C ILE A 259 2.94 4.21 27.06
#